data_b7c4cf19d36596d94d0786a9d596950d
#
_entry.id   b7c4cf19d36596d94d0786a9d596950d
#
_cell.length_a   1.000
_cell.length_b   1.000
_cell.length_c   1.000
_cell.angle_alpha   90.00
_cell.angle_beta   90.00
_cell.angle_gamma   90.00
#
_symmetry.space_group_name_H-M   'P 1'
#
loop_
_entity.id
_entity.type
_entity.pdbx_description
1 polymer ?
#
loop_
_entity_poly.entity_id
_entity_poly.type
_entity_poly.pdbx_seq_one_letter_code
_entity_poly.pdbx_strand_id
1 'polypeptide(L)'
;MLNLKIRSARIEDAAILAAAERTIAETPGLLVSRPSELILESFEEKIVELSKIGRYVVAQKDGKIVGHALLDPMRLAAISHVFRLTIMVHPGFQSQGVGEALMRNLMDWATRTPQVGKIELLVRATNERAMRLYTKLGFVVEGRFRKRLRLPDGEFVDDIAMAWFPDR
;
A
#
# COMPACT_ATOMS: atom_id res chain seq x y z
N MET A 1 24.23 -0.24 -7.69
CA MET A 1 23.29 -0.06 -6.56
C MET A 1 22.14 0.83 -7.00
N LEU A 2 20.92 0.40 -6.76
CA LEU A 2 19.75 1.26 -6.94
C LEU A 2 19.86 2.41 -5.93
N ASN A 3 19.97 3.65 -6.40
CA ASN A 3 19.95 4.83 -5.53
C ASN A 3 18.49 5.10 -5.11
N LEU A 4 17.95 4.17 -4.31
CA LEU A 4 16.55 4.20 -3.85
C LEU A 4 16.51 4.74 -2.43
N LYS A 5 15.81 5.87 -2.25
CA LYS A 5 15.61 6.51 -0.95
C LYS A 5 14.15 6.47 -0.55
N ILE A 6 13.87 5.99 0.65
CA ILE A 6 12.51 6.04 1.24
C ILE A 6 12.45 7.22 2.22
N ARG A 7 11.43 8.05 2.09
CA ARG A 7 11.18 9.18 2.98
C ARG A 7 9.69 9.35 3.28
N SER A 8 9.36 10.11 4.31
CA SER A 8 7.98 10.50 4.58
C SER A 8 7.39 11.27 3.40
N ALA A 9 6.13 10.99 3.09
CA ALA A 9 5.37 11.74 2.10
C ALA A 9 5.13 13.19 2.58
N ARG A 10 5.06 14.12 1.64
CA ARG A 10 4.76 15.54 1.85
C ARG A 10 3.52 15.91 1.05
N ILE A 11 2.84 16.99 1.44
CA ILE A 11 1.65 17.46 0.72
C ILE A 11 1.96 17.70 -0.76
N GLU A 12 3.14 18.24 -1.07
CA GLU A 12 3.60 18.52 -2.44
C GLU A 12 3.73 17.25 -3.29
N ASP A 13 3.85 16.08 -2.70
CA ASP A 13 3.89 14.80 -3.41
C ASP A 13 2.51 14.36 -3.90
N ALA A 14 1.43 14.83 -3.28
CA ALA A 14 0.07 14.33 -3.49
C ALA A 14 -0.36 14.29 -4.95
N ALA A 15 -0.02 15.31 -5.74
CA ALA A 15 -0.37 15.37 -7.16
C ALA A 15 0.30 14.23 -7.97
N ILE A 16 1.55 13.91 -7.67
CA ILE A 16 2.30 12.81 -8.31
C ILE A 16 1.70 11.46 -7.90
N LEU A 17 1.35 11.29 -6.63
CA LEU A 17 0.77 10.07 -6.11
C LEU A 17 -0.62 9.81 -6.73
N ALA A 18 -1.47 10.83 -6.76
CA ALA A 18 -2.79 10.77 -7.38
C ALA A 18 -2.71 10.43 -8.88
N ALA A 19 -1.80 11.07 -9.62
CA ALA A 19 -1.60 10.80 -11.03
C ALA A 19 -1.14 9.37 -11.30
N ALA A 20 -0.21 8.84 -10.49
CA ALA A 20 0.27 7.48 -10.60
C ALA A 20 -0.84 6.46 -10.33
N GLU A 21 -1.64 6.64 -9.28
CA GLU A 21 -2.76 5.75 -8.98
C GLU A 21 -3.85 5.80 -10.03
N ARG A 22 -4.17 6.98 -10.59
CA ARG A 22 -5.12 7.10 -11.71
C ARG A 22 -4.66 6.29 -12.92
N THR A 23 -3.37 6.38 -13.28
CA THR A 23 -2.80 5.59 -14.37
C THR A 23 -2.90 4.08 -14.10
N ILE A 24 -2.60 3.63 -12.88
CA ILE A 24 -2.75 2.23 -12.49
C ILE A 24 -4.22 1.79 -12.57
N ALA A 25 -5.14 2.64 -12.10
CA ALA A 25 -6.58 2.37 -12.08
C ALA A 25 -7.23 2.28 -13.48
N GLU A 26 -6.57 2.79 -14.53
CA GLU A 26 -7.01 2.63 -15.92
C GLU A 26 -7.04 1.16 -16.35
N THR A 27 -6.21 0.31 -15.74
CA THR A 27 -6.27 -1.14 -15.96
C THR A 27 -7.25 -1.77 -14.98
N PRO A 28 -8.40 -2.31 -15.44
CA PRO A 28 -9.42 -2.90 -14.57
C PRO A 28 -8.85 -4.01 -13.69
N GLY A 29 -9.23 -4.00 -12.42
CA GLY A 29 -8.86 -5.02 -11.43
C GLY A 29 -7.53 -4.78 -10.71
N LEU A 30 -6.69 -3.85 -11.15
CA LEU A 30 -5.46 -3.51 -10.41
C LEU A 30 -5.77 -2.76 -9.12
N LEU A 31 -6.67 -1.77 -9.16
CA LEU A 31 -7.16 -1.08 -7.97
C LEU A 31 -8.65 -1.32 -7.77
N VAL A 32 -9.14 -1.13 -6.54
CA VAL A 32 -10.58 -1.06 -6.23
C VAL A 32 -11.15 0.24 -6.78
N SER A 33 -10.42 1.35 -6.61
CA SER A 33 -10.84 2.67 -7.06
C SER A 33 -10.76 2.80 -8.58
N ARG A 34 -11.74 3.49 -9.14
CA ARG A 34 -11.71 3.94 -10.53
C ARG A 34 -10.91 5.26 -10.64
N PRO A 35 -10.37 5.62 -11.81
CA PRO A 35 -9.61 6.86 -11.96
C PRO A 35 -10.36 8.11 -11.48
N SER A 36 -11.67 8.20 -11.72
CA SER A 36 -12.51 9.34 -11.31
C SER A 36 -12.75 9.44 -9.80
N GLU A 37 -12.50 8.37 -9.05
CA GLU A 37 -12.67 8.33 -7.59
C GLU A 37 -11.39 8.75 -6.84
N LEU A 38 -10.27 8.90 -7.55
CA LEU A 38 -8.97 9.27 -6.99
C LEU A 38 -8.80 10.80 -7.04
N ILE A 39 -9.21 11.47 -5.97
CA ILE A 39 -9.28 12.93 -5.85
C ILE A 39 -8.03 13.45 -5.15
N LEU A 40 -7.42 14.52 -5.69
CA LEU A 40 -6.18 15.10 -5.17
C LEU A 40 -6.28 15.46 -3.69
N GLU A 41 -7.34 16.12 -3.29
CA GLU A 41 -7.59 16.56 -1.90
C GLU A 41 -7.57 15.39 -0.92
N SER A 42 -8.07 14.22 -1.33
CA SER A 42 -8.06 13.01 -0.50
C SER A 42 -6.63 12.50 -0.23
N PHE A 43 -5.71 12.66 -1.18
CA PHE A 43 -4.29 12.36 -0.98
C PHE A 43 -3.62 13.34 -0.01
N GLU A 44 -3.90 14.64 -0.17
CA GLU A 44 -3.39 15.70 0.71
C GLU A 44 -3.85 15.46 2.14
N GLU A 45 -5.16 15.25 2.36
CA GLU A 45 -5.77 14.97 3.66
C GLU A 45 -5.16 13.71 4.31
N LYS A 46 -4.99 12.63 3.52
CA LYS A 46 -4.42 11.38 4.01
C LYS A 46 -2.96 11.54 4.42
N ILE A 47 -2.16 12.29 3.68
CA ILE A 47 -0.77 12.59 4.04
C ILE A 47 -0.71 13.33 5.38
N VAL A 48 -1.53 14.36 5.55
CA VAL A 48 -1.60 15.15 6.80
C VAL A 48 -2.05 14.27 7.97
N GLU A 49 -3.12 13.50 7.79
CA GLU A 49 -3.68 12.62 8.81
C GLU A 49 -2.63 11.58 9.26
N LEU A 50 -2.04 10.84 8.33
CA LEU A 50 -1.09 9.77 8.64
C LEU A 50 0.24 10.26 9.18
N SER A 51 0.60 11.53 8.98
CA SER A 51 1.75 12.13 9.66
C SER A 51 1.62 12.14 11.18
N LYS A 52 0.39 12.07 11.69
CA LYS A 52 0.04 12.13 13.12
C LYS A 52 -0.24 10.75 13.72
N ILE A 53 -0.94 9.88 12.98
CA ILE A 53 -1.51 8.63 13.53
C ILE A 53 -1.04 7.36 12.83
N GLY A 54 -0.30 7.48 11.75
CA GLY A 54 0.15 6.36 10.94
C GLY A 54 1.48 6.61 10.27
N ARG A 55 1.63 6.08 9.06
CA ARG A 55 2.85 6.27 8.28
C ARG A 55 2.50 6.39 6.80
N TYR A 56 3.02 7.40 6.11
CA TYR A 56 2.93 7.53 4.67
C TYR A 56 4.33 7.82 4.12
N VAL A 57 4.83 6.96 3.23
CA VAL A 57 6.17 7.07 2.67
C VAL A 57 6.17 7.04 1.15
N VAL A 58 7.18 7.66 0.57
CA VAL A 58 7.45 7.62 -0.87
C VAL A 58 8.85 7.04 -1.12
N ALA A 59 8.98 6.31 -2.21
CA ALA A 59 10.25 5.84 -2.73
C ALA A 59 10.72 6.78 -3.84
N GLN A 60 11.94 7.30 -3.72
CA GLN A 60 12.59 8.14 -4.73
C GLN A 60 13.76 7.40 -5.36
N LYS A 61 13.88 7.51 -6.68
CA LYS A 61 15.01 7.04 -7.47
C LYS A 61 15.42 8.19 -8.40
N ASP A 62 16.68 8.62 -8.30
CA ASP A 62 17.23 9.70 -9.12
C ASP A 62 16.34 10.97 -9.09
N GLY A 63 15.85 11.34 -7.91
CA GLY A 63 15.01 12.51 -7.69
C GLY A 63 13.54 12.35 -8.06
N LYS A 64 13.13 11.23 -8.70
CA LYS A 64 11.74 10.96 -9.09
C LYS A 64 11.05 10.05 -8.08
N ILE A 65 9.77 10.29 -7.79
CA ILE A 65 8.95 9.37 -7.00
C ILE A 65 8.55 8.19 -7.88
N VAL A 66 8.89 6.97 -7.42
CA VAL A 66 8.71 5.72 -8.16
C VAL A 66 7.80 4.73 -7.46
N GLY A 67 7.30 5.09 -6.30
CA GLY A 67 6.35 4.29 -5.51
C GLY A 67 5.99 4.99 -4.22
N HIS A 68 4.93 4.52 -3.58
CA HIS A 68 4.49 4.99 -2.27
C HIS A 68 3.77 3.89 -1.50
N ALA A 69 3.74 4.04 -0.18
CA ALA A 69 3.05 3.10 0.68
C ALA A 69 2.61 3.78 1.97
N LEU A 70 1.57 3.23 2.59
CA LEU A 70 1.05 3.76 3.84
C LEU A 70 0.59 2.66 4.80
N LEU A 71 0.62 2.98 6.08
CA LEU A 71 0.00 2.24 7.18
C LEU A 71 -1.04 3.14 7.84
N ASP A 72 -2.30 2.73 7.73
CA ASP A 72 -3.47 3.47 8.22
C ASP A 72 -4.12 2.69 9.38
N PRO A 73 -4.11 3.21 10.64
CA PRO A 73 -4.72 2.51 11.76
C PRO A 73 -6.25 2.45 11.63
N MET A 74 -6.84 1.34 12.11
CA MET A 74 -8.27 1.26 12.30
C MET A 74 -8.73 2.24 13.36
N ARG A 75 -9.93 2.82 13.18
CA ARG A 75 -10.40 3.95 14.00
C ARG A 75 -11.09 3.55 15.30
N LEU A 76 -11.61 2.33 15.40
CA LEU A 76 -12.27 1.86 16.61
C LEU A 76 -11.24 1.37 17.64
N ALA A 77 -11.40 1.75 18.91
CA ALA A 77 -10.42 1.49 19.96
C ALA A 77 -9.99 0.02 20.07
N ALA A 78 -10.94 -0.91 19.97
CA ALA A 78 -10.65 -2.35 20.10
C ALA A 78 -9.76 -2.93 18.98
N ILE A 79 -9.65 -2.25 17.85
CA ILE A 79 -8.87 -2.67 16.70
C ILE A 79 -7.86 -1.61 16.25
N SER A 80 -7.61 -0.59 17.05
CA SER A 80 -6.71 0.53 16.71
C SER A 80 -5.23 0.11 16.58
N HIS A 81 -4.87 -1.08 17.07
CA HIS A 81 -3.57 -1.71 16.88
C HIS A 81 -3.41 -2.38 15.50
N VAL A 82 -4.48 -2.49 14.72
CA VAL A 82 -4.46 -3.03 13.37
C VAL A 82 -4.25 -1.91 12.37
N PHE A 83 -3.19 -2.02 11.58
CA PHE A 83 -2.84 -1.05 10.55
C PHE A 83 -3.04 -1.66 9.16
N ARG A 84 -3.81 -0.99 8.32
CA ARG A 84 -4.01 -1.41 6.93
C ARG A 84 -2.90 -0.88 6.05
N LEU A 85 -2.28 -1.78 5.31
CA LEU A 85 -1.26 -1.46 4.32
C LEU A 85 -1.89 -1.16 2.96
N THR A 86 -1.45 -0.07 2.35
CA THR A 86 -1.60 0.19 0.92
C THR A 86 -0.22 0.44 0.33
N ILE A 87 0.07 -0.15 -0.83
CA ILE A 87 1.36 -0.02 -1.51
C ILE A 87 1.15 0.05 -3.01
N MET A 88 1.84 1.00 -3.65
CA MET A 88 1.85 1.21 -5.09
C MET A 88 3.28 1.39 -5.60
N VAL A 89 3.67 0.57 -6.57
CA VAL A 89 4.85 0.82 -7.39
C VAL A 89 4.39 1.52 -8.67
N HIS A 90 4.97 2.68 -8.96
CA HIS A 90 4.54 3.50 -10.09
C HIS A 90 4.82 2.81 -11.43
N PRO A 91 4.02 3.10 -12.48
CA PRO A 91 4.20 2.50 -13.81
C PRO A 91 5.64 2.65 -14.31
N GLY A 92 6.18 1.57 -14.87
CA GLY A 92 7.56 1.53 -15.38
C GLY A 92 8.64 1.20 -14.34
N PHE A 93 8.30 1.11 -13.04
CA PHE A 93 9.27 0.82 -11.96
C PHE A 93 9.04 -0.51 -11.25
N GLN A 94 8.13 -1.34 -11.76
CA GLN A 94 7.88 -2.67 -11.23
C GLN A 94 9.12 -3.59 -11.41
N SER A 95 9.24 -4.60 -10.56
CA SER A 95 10.33 -5.58 -10.58
C SER A 95 11.75 -5.00 -10.38
N GLN A 96 11.86 -3.83 -9.78
CA GLN A 96 13.13 -3.15 -9.49
C GLN A 96 13.42 -3.02 -7.98
N GLY A 97 12.76 -3.81 -7.14
CA GLY A 97 12.94 -3.80 -5.69
C GLY A 97 12.24 -2.66 -4.95
N VAL A 98 11.50 -1.79 -5.63
CA VAL A 98 10.79 -0.64 -5.02
C VAL A 98 9.78 -1.10 -3.98
N GLY A 99 8.95 -2.09 -4.32
CA GLY A 99 7.94 -2.63 -3.41
C GLY A 99 8.56 -3.24 -2.15
N GLU A 100 9.63 -4.02 -2.29
CA GLU A 100 10.33 -4.61 -1.14
C GLU A 100 10.93 -3.54 -0.24
N ALA A 101 11.54 -2.50 -0.80
CA ALA A 101 12.13 -1.40 -0.03
C ALA A 101 11.07 -0.62 0.76
N LEU A 102 9.93 -0.32 0.14
CA LEU A 102 8.79 0.32 0.83
C LEU A 102 8.27 -0.55 1.98
N MET A 103 8.06 -1.85 1.73
CA MET A 103 7.58 -2.80 2.73
C MET A 103 8.53 -2.88 3.93
N ARG A 104 9.82 -3.07 3.69
CA ARG A 104 10.82 -3.15 4.77
C ARG A 104 10.85 -1.88 5.61
N ASN A 105 10.78 -0.70 4.98
CA ASN A 105 10.72 0.57 5.70
C ASN A 105 9.50 0.67 6.62
N LEU A 106 8.33 0.27 6.14
CA LEU A 106 7.10 0.28 6.94
C LEU A 106 7.13 -0.77 8.05
N MET A 107 7.65 -1.96 7.80
CA MET A 107 7.77 -3.03 8.80
C MET A 107 8.78 -2.64 9.91
N ASP A 108 9.92 -2.03 9.54
CA ASP A 108 10.87 -1.50 10.50
C ASP A 108 10.28 -0.41 11.39
N TRP A 109 9.49 0.49 10.79
CA TRP A 109 8.75 1.50 11.54
C TRP A 109 7.73 0.85 12.49
N ALA A 110 6.96 -0.12 12.02
CA ALA A 110 5.95 -0.84 12.80
C ALA A 110 6.57 -1.57 14.00
N THR A 111 7.72 -2.22 13.81
CA THR A 111 8.44 -2.91 14.90
C THR A 111 8.85 -1.94 16.02
N ARG A 112 9.19 -0.69 15.67
CA ARG A 112 9.57 0.35 16.64
C ARG A 112 8.40 1.17 17.19
N THR A 113 7.18 0.91 16.70
CA THR A 113 5.97 1.65 17.08
C THR A 113 5.07 0.76 17.93
N PRO A 114 5.04 0.93 19.28
CA PRO A 114 4.32 0.04 20.20
C PRO A 114 2.81 -0.11 19.90
N GLN A 115 2.20 0.89 19.26
CA GLN A 115 0.79 0.90 18.88
C GLN A 115 0.45 -0.10 17.77
N VAL A 116 1.44 -0.48 16.93
CA VAL A 116 1.22 -1.42 15.83
C VAL A 116 1.27 -2.85 16.35
N GLY A 117 0.14 -3.52 16.44
CA GLY A 117 0.06 -4.93 16.81
C GLY A 117 -0.10 -5.88 15.63
N LYS A 118 -0.57 -5.35 14.50
CA LYS A 118 -0.84 -6.11 13.28
C LYS A 118 -0.80 -5.21 12.05
N ILE A 119 -0.17 -5.67 10.98
CA ILE A 119 -0.34 -5.09 9.64
C ILE A 119 -1.20 -6.06 8.83
N GLU A 120 -2.28 -5.57 8.22
CA GLU A 120 -3.10 -6.35 7.31
C GLU A 120 -3.17 -5.72 5.93
N LEU A 121 -3.34 -6.53 4.90
CA LEU A 121 -3.52 -6.11 3.52
C LEU A 121 -4.52 -7.01 2.79
N LEU A 122 -5.07 -6.47 1.71
CA LEU A 122 -5.82 -7.23 0.72
C LEU A 122 -5.03 -7.21 -0.59
N VAL A 123 -4.88 -8.36 -1.21
CA VAL A 123 -4.21 -8.52 -2.50
C VAL A 123 -5.11 -9.30 -3.45
N ARG A 124 -5.15 -8.90 -4.74
CA ARG A 124 -5.90 -9.65 -5.76
C ARG A 124 -5.39 -11.08 -5.84
N ALA A 125 -6.28 -12.05 -5.84
CA ALA A 125 -5.93 -13.47 -5.97
C ALA A 125 -5.11 -13.74 -7.25
N THR A 126 -5.27 -12.88 -8.28
CA THR A 126 -4.53 -12.92 -9.54
C THR A 126 -3.14 -12.29 -9.47
N ASN A 127 -2.82 -11.57 -8.39
CA ASN A 127 -1.52 -10.90 -8.23
C ASN A 127 -0.50 -11.80 -7.50
N GLU A 128 -0.11 -12.88 -8.13
CA GLU A 128 0.83 -13.84 -7.56
C GLU A 128 2.18 -13.22 -7.20
N ARG A 129 2.63 -12.22 -7.97
CA ARG A 129 3.91 -11.56 -7.71
C ARG A 129 3.89 -10.83 -6.37
N ALA A 130 2.83 -10.08 -6.08
CA ALA A 130 2.69 -9.39 -4.80
C ALA A 130 2.55 -10.40 -3.65
N MET A 131 1.77 -11.47 -3.82
CA MET A 131 1.64 -12.52 -2.81
C MET A 131 2.98 -13.18 -2.48
N ARG A 132 3.81 -13.46 -3.50
CA ARG A 132 5.18 -14.00 -3.26
C ARG A 132 6.05 -13.03 -2.46
N LEU A 133 5.98 -11.73 -2.76
CA LEU A 133 6.71 -10.71 -1.99
C LEU A 133 6.25 -10.67 -0.53
N TYR A 134 4.94 -10.63 -0.30
CA TYR A 134 4.40 -10.58 1.06
C TYR A 134 4.75 -11.84 1.86
N THR A 135 4.63 -13.02 1.26
CA THR A 135 5.04 -14.28 1.89
C THR A 135 6.53 -14.30 2.23
N LYS A 136 7.39 -13.84 1.32
CA LYS A 136 8.83 -13.70 1.55
C LYS A 136 9.14 -12.79 2.75
N LEU A 137 8.33 -11.76 2.97
CA LEU A 137 8.47 -10.81 4.08
C LEU A 137 7.80 -11.29 5.39
N GLY A 138 7.21 -12.46 5.40
CA GLY A 138 6.64 -13.07 6.61
C GLY A 138 5.14 -12.83 6.81
N PHE A 139 4.44 -12.28 5.81
CA PHE A 139 2.99 -12.21 5.82
C PHE A 139 2.39 -13.59 5.64
N VAL A 140 1.31 -13.86 6.37
CA VAL A 140 0.55 -15.10 6.31
C VAL A 140 -0.86 -14.85 5.79
N VAL A 141 -1.44 -15.84 5.09
CA VAL A 141 -2.82 -15.76 4.61
C VAL A 141 -3.78 -15.94 5.79
N GLU A 142 -4.74 -15.02 5.91
CA GLU A 142 -5.82 -15.11 6.91
C GLU A 142 -7.17 -15.51 6.29
N GLY A 143 -7.36 -15.29 5.01
CA GLY A 143 -8.62 -15.63 4.36
C GLY A 143 -8.71 -15.24 2.89
N ARG A 144 -9.84 -15.58 2.29
CA ARG A 144 -10.16 -15.28 0.90
C ARG A 144 -11.55 -14.66 0.82
N PHE A 145 -11.65 -13.49 0.21
CA PHE A 145 -12.90 -12.80 -0.08
C PHE A 145 -13.32 -13.09 -1.51
N ARG A 146 -14.30 -13.97 -1.67
CA ARG A 146 -14.81 -14.35 -2.99
C ARG A 146 -15.60 -13.20 -3.61
N LYS A 147 -15.48 -13.05 -4.95
CA LYS A 147 -16.19 -12.05 -5.73
C LYS A 147 -16.06 -10.63 -5.17
N ARG A 148 -14.87 -10.29 -4.70
CA ARG A 148 -14.59 -9.01 -4.01
C ARG A 148 -14.71 -7.81 -4.94
N LEU A 149 -14.19 -7.92 -6.17
CA LEU A 149 -14.30 -6.91 -7.22
C LEU A 149 -15.16 -7.43 -8.36
N ARG A 150 -15.96 -6.54 -8.91
CA ARG A 150 -16.64 -6.76 -10.18
C ARG A 150 -15.95 -5.93 -11.25
N LEU A 151 -15.46 -6.59 -12.29
CA LEU A 151 -14.84 -5.94 -13.44
C LEU A 151 -15.90 -5.36 -14.38
N PRO A 152 -15.53 -4.41 -15.27
CA PRO A 152 -16.47 -3.81 -16.23
C PRO A 152 -17.15 -4.82 -17.18
N ASP A 153 -16.48 -5.93 -17.50
CA ASP A 153 -17.00 -7.04 -18.31
C ASP A 153 -17.95 -7.98 -17.55
N GLY A 154 -18.14 -7.74 -16.23
CA GLY A 154 -18.99 -8.54 -15.35
C GLY A 154 -18.28 -9.68 -14.64
N GLU A 155 -17.03 -9.97 -14.98
CA GLU A 155 -16.19 -10.94 -14.28
C GLU A 155 -15.94 -10.51 -12.83
N PHE A 156 -15.70 -11.49 -11.94
CA PHE A 156 -15.38 -11.23 -10.54
C PHE A 156 -13.95 -11.63 -10.22
N VAL A 157 -13.29 -10.85 -9.37
CA VAL A 157 -11.96 -11.14 -8.82
C VAL A 157 -12.05 -11.26 -7.31
N ASP A 158 -11.37 -12.29 -6.77
CA ASP A 158 -11.25 -12.49 -5.34
C ASP A 158 -10.07 -11.70 -4.76
N ASP A 159 -10.15 -11.35 -3.47
CA ASP A 159 -9.03 -10.86 -2.67
C ASP A 159 -8.55 -11.91 -1.70
N ILE A 160 -7.26 -11.93 -1.47
CA ILE A 160 -6.61 -12.67 -0.39
C ILE A 160 -6.27 -11.69 0.74
N ALA A 161 -6.75 -11.98 1.95
CA ALA A 161 -6.35 -11.25 3.15
C ALA A 161 -5.06 -11.84 3.69
N MET A 162 -4.06 -10.99 3.92
CA MET A 162 -2.79 -11.37 4.51
C MET A 162 -2.45 -10.46 5.68
N ALA A 163 -1.72 -10.98 6.66
CA ALA A 163 -1.30 -10.25 7.84
C ALA A 163 0.14 -10.53 8.24
N TRP A 164 0.74 -9.56 8.90
CA TRP A 164 2.04 -9.66 9.54
C TRP A 164 1.97 -9.09 10.96
N PHE A 165 2.71 -9.71 11.88
CA PHE A 165 2.73 -9.36 13.30
C PHE A 165 4.15 -8.98 13.69
N PRO A 166 4.35 -7.77 14.28
CA PRO A 166 5.68 -7.39 14.80
C PRO A 166 6.17 -8.36 15.87
N ASP A 167 7.40 -8.85 15.74
CA ASP A 167 8.07 -9.60 16.79
C ASP A 167 8.42 -8.66 17.95
N ARG A 168 7.91 -8.96 19.14
CA ARG A 168 8.16 -8.22 20.38
C ARG A 168 8.25 -9.17 21.55
#